data_abdc818f79f0e8717f2b4a5b2bbfc475
#
_entry.id   abdc818f79f0e8717f2b4a5b2bbfc475
#
_cell.length_a   1.000
_cell.length_b   1.000
_cell.length_c   1.000
_cell.angle_alpha   90.00
_cell.angle_beta   90.00
_cell.angle_gamma   90.00
#
_symmetry.space_group_name_H-M   'P 1'
#
loop_
_entity.id
_entity.type
_entity.pdbx_description
1 polymer ?
#
loop_
_entity_poly.entity_id
_entity_poly.type
_entity_poly.pdbx_seq_one_letter_code
_entity_poly.pdbx_strand_id
1 'polypeptide(L)'
;MDDIANFKSEIRDGMVIDWDVPIKMDDGLVLKADVYRPIQEGDYPVILSYGPYGKYLHFEDGYETCWNIMCKNQPDVPAGSTNKYQNWEVVDPEKWVPDGYAVVRVDSRGCGRSPGY
;
A
#
# COMPACT_ATOMS: atom_id res chain seq x y z
N MET A 1 -1.98 26.32 -7.35
CA MET A 1 -2.06 24.95 -7.89
C MET A 1 -2.58 23.99 -6.82
N ASP A 2 -3.45 23.17 -7.22
CA ASP A 2 -4.02 22.17 -6.32
C ASP A 2 -3.04 21.02 -6.17
N ASP A 3 -2.60 20.72 -4.94
CA ASP A 3 -1.69 19.61 -4.64
C ASP A 3 -2.29 18.25 -4.96
N ILE A 4 -3.58 18.23 -5.22
CA ILE A 4 -4.32 17.02 -5.53
C ILE A 4 -3.84 16.31 -6.81
N ALA A 5 -3.25 17.05 -7.74
CA ALA A 5 -2.73 16.48 -8.99
C ALA A 5 -1.29 15.95 -8.87
N ASN A 6 -0.62 16.20 -7.73
CA ASN A 6 0.79 15.89 -7.57
C ASN A 6 0.99 14.62 -6.75
N PHE A 7 1.24 13.53 -7.45
CA PHE A 7 1.72 12.31 -6.85
C PHE A 7 2.73 11.65 -7.78
N LYS A 8 3.58 10.81 -7.22
CA LYS A 8 4.62 10.12 -7.97
C LYS A 8 4.10 8.78 -8.45
N SER A 9 4.34 8.49 -9.73
CA SER A 9 4.02 7.19 -10.32
C SER A 9 5.27 6.56 -10.91
N GLU A 10 5.47 5.26 -10.68
CA GLU A 10 6.63 4.55 -11.22
C GLU A 10 6.28 3.09 -11.53
N ILE A 11 7.05 2.48 -12.43
CA ILE A 11 6.99 1.05 -12.71
C ILE A 11 8.11 0.39 -11.91
N ARG A 12 7.75 -0.57 -11.06
CA ARG A 12 8.67 -1.19 -10.15
C ARG A 12 8.17 -2.57 -9.73
N ASP A 13 9.07 -3.55 -9.68
CA ASP A 13 8.76 -4.92 -9.26
C ASP A 13 7.54 -5.52 -9.97
N GLY A 14 7.41 -5.23 -11.28
CA GLY A 14 6.33 -5.76 -12.11
C GLY A 14 4.99 -5.05 -11.97
N MET A 15 4.94 -3.89 -11.32
CA MET A 15 3.72 -3.14 -11.04
C MET A 15 3.86 -1.68 -11.44
N VAL A 16 2.75 -1.01 -11.66
CA VAL A 16 2.70 0.46 -11.57
C VAL A 16 2.31 0.81 -10.14
N ILE A 17 3.11 1.67 -9.52
CA ILE A 17 2.87 2.13 -8.15
C ILE A 17 2.67 3.63 -8.17
N ASP A 18 1.52 4.08 -7.69
CA ASP A 18 1.20 5.49 -7.52
C ASP A 18 1.33 5.82 -6.03
N TRP A 19 2.31 6.66 -5.69
CA TRP A 19 2.65 7.00 -4.32
C TRP A 19 1.92 8.28 -3.87
N ASP A 20 1.36 8.26 -2.67
CA ASP A 20 0.72 9.43 -2.05
C ASP A 20 -0.36 10.05 -2.92
N VAL A 21 -1.21 9.22 -3.52
CA VAL A 21 -2.36 9.66 -4.29
C VAL A 21 -3.32 10.40 -3.35
N PRO A 22 -3.69 11.65 -3.68
CA PRO A 22 -4.57 12.43 -2.83
C PRO A 22 -6.02 11.99 -2.94
N ILE A 23 -6.69 11.87 -1.79
CA ILE A 23 -8.12 11.59 -1.70
C ILE A 23 -8.75 12.73 -0.91
N LYS A 24 -9.47 13.61 -1.61
CA LYS A 24 -10.11 14.75 -0.96
C LYS A 24 -11.41 14.30 -0.29
N MET A 25 -11.50 14.57 1.00
CA MET A 25 -12.66 14.25 1.81
C MET A 25 -13.67 15.41 1.79
N ASP A 26 -14.88 15.16 2.28
CA ASP A 26 -15.97 16.14 2.28
C ASP A 26 -15.64 17.44 3.01
N ASP A 27 -14.82 17.35 4.04
CA ASP A 27 -14.39 18.51 4.84
C ASP A 27 -13.16 19.21 4.25
N GLY A 28 -12.69 18.79 3.07
CA GLY A 28 -11.53 19.35 2.41
C GLY A 28 -10.20 18.73 2.83
N LEU A 29 -10.19 17.86 3.83
CA LEU A 29 -8.97 17.15 4.21
C LEU A 29 -8.53 16.21 3.09
N VAL A 30 -7.25 16.13 2.83
CA VAL A 30 -6.70 15.27 1.77
C VAL A 30 -5.94 14.10 2.39
N LEU A 31 -6.50 12.90 2.27
CA LEU A 31 -5.84 11.69 2.68
C LEU A 31 -4.80 11.26 1.63
N LYS A 32 -3.86 10.43 2.02
CA LYS A 32 -2.82 9.91 1.13
C LYS A 32 -2.96 8.39 1.01
N ALA A 33 -2.94 7.94 -0.24
CA ALA A 33 -3.04 6.52 -0.56
C ALA A 33 -1.90 6.08 -1.47
N ASP A 34 -1.49 4.82 -1.35
CA ASP A 34 -0.63 4.18 -2.34
C ASP A 34 -1.47 3.20 -3.14
N VAL A 35 -1.29 3.22 -4.46
CA VAL A 35 -2.00 2.35 -5.39
C VAL A 35 -0.99 1.46 -6.10
N TYR A 36 -1.18 0.15 -6.00
CA TYR A 36 -0.40 -0.87 -6.69
C TYR A 36 -1.31 -1.52 -7.72
N ARG A 37 -0.93 -1.51 -8.98
CA ARG A 37 -1.79 -2.01 -10.05
C ARG A 37 -0.99 -2.70 -11.16
N PRO A 38 -1.64 -3.54 -11.98
CA PRO A 38 -0.99 -4.13 -13.14
C PRO A 38 -0.52 -3.06 -14.12
N ILE A 39 0.58 -3.36 -14.83
CA ILE A 39 1.13 -2.46 -15.84
C ILE A 39 0.15 -2.28 -17.00
N GLN A 40 -0.52 -3.36 -17.40
CA GLN A 40 -1.52 -3.30 -18.47
C GLN A 40 -2.76 -2.53 -17.98
N GLU A 41 -3.18 -1.54 -18.74
CA GLU A 41 -4.40 -0.80 -18.44
C GLU A 41 -5.63 -1.71 -18.51
N GLY A 42 -6.60 -1.45 -17.66
CA GLY A 42 -7.83 -2.22 -17.58
C GLY A 42 -8.59 -1.93 -16.30
N ASP A 43 -9.70 -2.60 -16.16
CA ASP A 43 -10.53 -2.54 -14.96
C ASP A 43 -10.21 -3.75 -14.09
N TYR A 44 -9.78 -3.48 -12.87
CA TYR A 44 -9.38 -4.52 -11.94
C TYR A 44 -10.15 -4.43 -10.63
N PRO A 45 -10.48 -5.57 -10.03
CA PRO A 45 -11.04 -5.54 -8.66
C PRO A 45 -9.99 -4.98 -7.71
N VAL A 46 -10.46 -4.22 -6.72
CA VAL A 46 -9.61 -3.49 -5.78
C VAL A 46 -9.68 -4.13 -4.40
N ILE A 47 -8.49 -4.33 -3.81
CA ILE A 47 -8.36 -4.68 -2.40
C ILE A 47 -7.94 -3.41 -1.68
N LEU A 48 -8.83 -2.87 -0.84
CA LEU A 48 -8.64 -1.60 -0.16
C LEU A 48 -8.35 -1.83 1.33
N SER A 49 -7.30 -1.17 1.82
CA SER A 49 -7.01 -1.08 3.25
C SER A 49 -7.07 0.38 3.69
N TYR A 50 -7.68 0.62 4.84
CA TYR A 50 -7.76 1.94 5.47
C TYR A 50 -7.42 1.75 6.94
N GLY A 51 -6.28 2.31 7.37
CA GLY A 51 -5.84 2.02 8.72
C GLY A 51 -4.74 2.94 9.24
N PRO A 52 -4.37 2.73 10.51
CA PRO A 52 -3.48 3.61 11.25
C PRO A 52 -2.00 3.24 11.19
N TYR A 53 -1.63 2.16 10.50
CA TYR A 53 -0.30 1.57 10.66
C TYR A 53 0.79 2.23 9.83
N GLY A 54 0.47 3.22 9.00
CA GLY A 54 1.44 3.89 8.14
C GLY A 54 1.78 3.04 6.91
N LYS A 55 1.24 3.41 5.75
CA LYS A 55 1.38 2.65 4.51
C LYS A 55 2.84 2.52 4.03
N TYR A 56 3.72 3.39 4.51
CA TYR A 56 5.14 3.41 4.18
C TYR A 56 6.00 2.51 5.09
N LEU A 57 5.45 1.99 6.18
CA LEU A 57 6.21 1.23 7.16
C LEU A 57 6.27 -0.24 6.76
N HIS A 58 7.47 -0.74 6.51
CA HIS A 58 7.67 -2.15 6.17
C HIS A 58 7.39 -3.04 7.40
N PHE A 59 6.76 -4.17 7.17
CA PHE A 59 6.44 -5.12 8.22
C PHE A 59 7.69 -5.53 9.01
N GLU A 60 8.75 -5.91 8.30
CA GLU A 60 10.01 -6.33 8.91
C GLU A 60 10.63 -5.25 9.79
N ASP A 61 10.59 -3.99 9.33
CA ASP A 61 11.18 -2.86 10.04
C ASP A 61 10.34 -2.40 11.22
N GLY A 62 9.03 -2.37 11.05
CA GLY A 62 8.11 -1.87 12.07
C GLY A 62 7.74 -2.88 13.14
N TYR A 63 7.76 -4.16 12.79
CA TYR A 63 7.26 -5.25 13.66
C TYR A 63 8.18 -6.47 13.55
N GLU A 64 9.47 -6.28 13.83
CA GLU A 64 10.51 -7.29 13.60
C GLU A 64 10.23 -8.63 14.28
N THR A 65 9.79 -8.62 15.52
CA THR A 65 9.48 -9.86 16.24
C THR A 65 8.34 -10.63 15.59
N CYS A 66 7.26 -9.92 15.24
CA CYS A 66 6.12 -10.53 14.55
C CYS A 66 6.51 -11.04 13.16
N TRP A 67 7.35 -10.30 12.45
CA TRP A 67 7.88 -10.69 11.14
C TRP A 67 8.64 -12.01 11.22
N ASN A 68 9.57 -12.12 12.18
CA ASN A 68 10.37 -13.31 12.35
C ASN A 68 9.54 -14.54 12.73
N ILE A 69 8.55 -14.36 13.61
CA ILE A 69 7.61 -15.43 13.98
C ILE A 69 6.79 -15.88 12.77
N MET A 70 6.28 -14.95 12.00
CA MET A 70 5.50 -15.25 10.80
C MET A 70 6.34 -16.02 9.77
N CYS A 71 7.56 -15.56 9.50
CA CYS A 71 8.44 -16.23 8.54
C CYS A 71 8.77 -17.66 8.96
N LYS A 72 8.90 -17.89 10.25
CA LYS A 72 9.16 -19.23 10.79
C LYS A 72 7.95 -20.15 10.67
N ASN A 73 6.77 -19.64 11.04
CA ASN A 73 5.55 -20.44 11.12
C ASN A 73 4.79 -20.50 9.79
N GLN A 74 4.94 -19.48 8.94
CA GLN A 74 4.26 -19.36 7.65
C GLN A 74 5.27 -18.99 6.56
N PRO A 75 6.19 -19.88 6.20
CA PRO A 75 7.25 -19.55 5.24
C PRO A 75 6.74 -19.22 3.84
N ASP A 76 5.51 -19.60 3.50
CA ASP A 76 4.90 -19.28 2.21
C ASP A 76 4.63 -17.77 2.07
N VAL A 77 4.47 -17.06 3.18
CA VAL A 77 4.13 -15.64 3.14
C VAL A 77 5.27 -14.81 2.55
N PRO A 78 6.53 -14.91 3.03
CA PRO A 78 7.63 -14.19 2.43
C PRO A 78 8.12 -14.80 1.12
N ALA A 79 7.83 -16.07 0.85
CA ALA A 79 8.31 -16.75 -0.35
C ALA A 79 7.67 -16.18 -1.62
N GLY A 80 8.47 -15.99 -2.66
CA GLY A 80 7.99 -15.49 -3.96
C GLY A 80 7.69 -14.00 -3.99
N SER A 81 8.14 -13.25 -3.00
CA SER A 81 7.96 -11.81 -2.90
C SER A 81 9.28 -11.16 -2.50
N THR A 82 9.51 -9.90 -2.90
CA THR A 82 10.65 -9.14 -2.40
C THR A 82 10.45 -8.70 -0.96
N ASN A 83 9.22 -8.73 -0.48
CA ASN A 83 8.77 -8.29 0.84
C ASN A 83 8.90 -6.77 1.07
N LYS A 84 9.27 -6.01 0.05
CA LYS A 84 9.45 -4.56 0.15
C LYS A 84 8.17 -3.81 0.47
N TYR A 85 7.02 -4.38 0.09
CA TYR A 85 5.71 -3.72 0.18
C TYR A 85 4.82 -4.34 1.25
N GLN A 86 5.36 -5.24 2.04
CA GLN A 86 4.61 -5.84 3.14
C GLN A 86 4.46 -4.86 4.30
N ASN A 87 3.28 -4.84 4.89
CA ASN A 87 2.98 -4.05 6.08
C ASN A 87 2.02 -4.84 6.98
N TRP A 88 1.75 -4.31 8.16
CA TRP A 88 0.90 -4.95 9.14
C TRP A 88 -0.57 -4.98 8.68
N GLU A 89 -1.15 -6.16 8.68
CA GLU A 89 -2.57 -6.41 8.37
C GLU A 89 -3.04 -5.94 6.98
N VAL A 90 -2.14 -5.93 6.00
CA VAL A 90 -2.49 -5.62 4.60
C VAL A 90 -1.94 -6.69 3.68
N VAL A 91 -2.55 -6.80 2.50
CA VAL A 91 -2.11 -7.79 1.52
C VAL A 91 -0.80 -7.37 0.86
N ASP A 92 0.02 -8.35 0.47
CA ASP A 92 1.24 -8.12 -0.28
C ASP A 92 0.89 -7.88 -1.76
N PRO A 93 1.12 -6.67 -2.29
CA PRO A 93 0.76 -6.37 -3.67
C PRO A 93 1.51 -7.23 -4.69
N GLU A 94 2.74 -7.64 -4.40
CA GLU A 94 3.50 -8.49 -5.32
C GLU A 94 2.85 -9.85 -5.55
N LYS A 95 1.98 -10.30 -4.64
CA LYS A 95 1.24 -11.57 -4.79
C LYS A 95 -0.13 -11.38 -5.42
N TRP A 96 -0.76 -10.23 -5.20
CA TRP A 96 -2.13 -10.00 -5.66
C TRP A 96 -2.21 -9.29 -7.00
N VAL A 97 -1.31 -8.35 -7.28
CA VAL A 97 -1.31 -7.61 -8.55
C VAL A 97 -1.11 -8.55 -9.76
N PRO A 98 -0.19 -9.52 -9.72
CA PRO A 98 -0.06 -10.46 -10.85
C PRO A 98 -1.30 -11.29 -11.13
N ASP A 99 -2.16 -11.47 -10.13
CA ASP A 99 -3.41 -12.20 -10.28
C ASP A 99 -4.57 -11.32 -10.79
N GLY A 100 -4.28 -10.08 -11.18
CA GLY A 100 -5.28 -9.19 -11.77
C GLY A 100 -6.04 -8.33 -10.76
N TYR A 101 -5.41 -7.97 -9.65
CA TYR A 101 -5.99 -7.09 -8.64
C TYR A 101 -5.23 -5.77 -8.59
N ALA A 102 -5.93 -4.69 -8.25
CA ALA A 102 -5.31 -3.46 -7.77
C ALA A 102 -5.37 -3.45 -6.24
N VAL A 103 -4.30 -2.97 -5.61
CA VAL A 103 -4.21 -2.87 -4.15
C VAL A 103 -4.12 -1.39 -3.79
N VAL A 104 -5.01 -0.93 -2.91
CA VAL A 104 -5.03 0.46 -2.45
C VAL A 104 -4.86 0.48 -0.94
N ARG A 105 -3.88 1.24 -0.47
CA ARG A 105 -3.60 1.43 0.95
C ARG A 105 -3.78 2.89 1.30
N VAL A 106 -4.72 3.19 2.17
CA VAL A 106 -5.01 4.54 2.61
C VAL A 106 -4.56 4.71 4.06
N ASP A 107 -3.72 5.71 4.31
CA ASP A 107 -3.47 6.14 5.69
C ASP A 107 -4.71 6.87 6.20
N SER A 108 -5.21 6.42 7.34
CA SER A 108 -6.38 7.05 7.94
C SER A 108 -6.07 8.47 8.43
N ARG A 109 -7.11 9.24 8.66
CA ARG A 109 -7.03 10.63 9.14
C ARG A 109 -6.07 10.73 10.33
N GLY A 110 -5.08 11.62 10.24
CA GLY A 110 -4.10 11.85 11.29
C GLY A 110 -3.05 10.76 11.45
N CYS A 111 -3.00 9.80 10.53
CA CYS A 111 -2.06 8.68 10.60
C CYS A 111 -1.12 8.67 9.39
N GLY A 112 0.09 8.17 9.60
CA GLY A 112 1.06 8.06 8.55
C GLY A 112 1.28 9.37 7.80
N ARG A 113 0.99 9.38 6.50
CA ARG A 113 1.14 10.55 5.66
C ARG A 113 -0.14 11.37 5.49
N SER A 114 -1.23 10.91 6.06
CA SER A 114 -2.50 11.64 6.03
C SER A 114 -2.58 12.65 7.17
N PRO A 115 -3.00 13.91 6.88
CA PRO A 115 -3.15 14.94 7.92
C PRO A 115 -4.43 14.74 8.74
N GLY A 116 -4.61 15.60 9.74
CA GLY A 116 -5.82 15.68 10.54
C GLY A 116 -5.72 15.03 11.90
N TYR A 117 -6.84 14.91 12.55
CA TYR A 117 -6.95 14.35 13.89
C TYR A 117 -7.85 13.12 13.90
#